data_5eaba7c10cfeee0bcbf90cdb551e1081
#
_entry.id   5eaba7c10cfeee0bcbf90cdb551e1081
#
_cell.length_a   1.000
_cell.length_b   1.000
_cell.length_c   1.000
_cell.angle_alpha   90.00
_cell.angle_beta   90.00
_cell.angle_gamma   90.00
#
_symmetry.space_group_name_H-M   'P 1'
#
loop_
_entity.id
_entity.type
_entity.pdbx_description
1 polymer ?
#
loop_
_entity_poly.entity_id
_entity_poly.type
_entity_poly.pdbx_seq_one_letter_code
_entity_poly.pdbx_strand_id
1 'polypeptide(L)'
;MKALKSQNILRSEITPILNQKNDLFTRKLNQKICDRAPVLSDTITHANSAIEADAAAFLVLVSERFLKNKIQKGAEVLGYAKSGVLPEETPLAPIGAIKKLLDQTGITLSKVTFIELMEAYAAQAILCTRECNLDLNKINIRGGALSRGHPIGASGTILAVRLFNEVINVPGTLGVASIAAAGGIGSAMMLKS
;
A
#
# COMPACT_ATOMS: atom_id res chain seq x y z
N MET A 1 -6.52 -2.63 -12.25
CA MET A 1 -5.94 -1.36 -11.71
C MET A 1 -7.00 -0.28 -11.74
N LYS A 2 -7.37 0.25 -10.61
CA LYS A 2 -8.30 1.39 -10.52
C LYS A 2 -7.50 2.65 -10.85
N ALA A 3 -7.95 3.39 -11.86
CA ALA A 3 -7.43 4.72 -12.15
C ALA A 3 -7.68 5.61 -10.93
N LEU A 4 -6.73 6.50 -10.61
CA LEU A 4 -6.87 7.55 -9.62
C LEU A 4 -8.27 8.18 -9.68
N LYS A 5 -9.12 7.85 -8.71
CA LYS A 5 -10.37 8.56 -8.50
C LYS A 5 -10.00 9.92 -7.93
N SER A 6 -10.13 10.95 -8.75
CA SER A 6 -9.95 12.37 -8.50
C SER A 6 -8.71 12.82 -7.67
N GLN A 7 -7.94 13.73 -8.21
CA GLN A 7 -6.81 14.41 -7.54
C GLN A 7 -7.21 15.09 -6.21
N ASN A 8 -8.48 15.39 -6.02
CA ASN A 8 -8.96 16.05 -4.79
C ASN A 8 -8.90 15.15 -3.55
N ILE A 9 -9.06 13.83 -3.70
CA ILE A 9 -8.97 12.89 -2.57
C ILE A 9 -7.51 12.75 -2.09
N LEU A 10 -6.55 12.87 -2.98
CA LEU A 10 -5.11 12.76 -2.66
C LEU A 10 -4.56 14.01 -1.99
N ARG A 11 -5.19 15.16 -2.18
CA ARG A 11 -4.74 16.42 -1.57
C ARG A 11 -4.75 16.40 -0.04
N SER A 12 -5.62 15.60 0.57
CA SER A 12 -5.65 15.44 2.04
C SER A 12 -4.49 14.61 2.59
N GLU A 13 -3.81 13.84 1.74
CA GLU A 13 -2.68 12.98 2.11
C GLU A 13 -1.32 13.64 1.84
N ILE A 14 -1.29 14.68 1.01
CA ILE A 14 -0.07 15.35 0.55
C ILE A 14 0.14 16.63 1.33
N THR A 15 1.25 16.73 2.05
CA THR A 15 1.71 17.98 2.65
C THR A 15 2.42 18.81 1.58
N PRO A 16 1.93 20.02 1.25
CA PRO A 16 2.56 20.86 0.26
C PRO A 16 3.99 21.24 0.66
N ILE A 17 4.93 21.11 -0.27
CA ILE A 17 6.32 21.57 -0.11
C ILE A 17 6.61 22.60 -1.19
N LEU A 18 7.07 23.78 -0.76
CA LEU A 18 7.24 24.92 -1.66
C LEU A 18 5.93 25.20 -2.40
N ASN A 19 5.95 25.19 -3.72
CA ASN A 19 4.75 25.38 -4.57
C ASN A 19 4.13 24.06 -5.06
N GLN A 20 4.67 22.90 -4.63
CA GLN A 20 4.16 21.58 -5.04
C GLN A 20 3.03 21.13 -4.12
N LYS A 21 1.86 20.96 -4.69
CA LYS A 21 0.62 20.55 -3.96
C LYS A 21 0.09 19.19 -4.39
N ASN A 22 0.72 18.55 -5.37
CA ASN A 22 0.33 17.27 -5.94
C ASN A 22 1.58 16.45 -6.25
N ASP A 23 1.40 15.13 -6.37
CA ASP A 23 2.45 14.29 -6.93
C ASP A 23 2.84 14.80 -8.32
N LEU A 24 4.15 14.91 -8.56
CA LEU A 24 4.67 15.35 -9.87
C LEU A 24 4.44 14.29 -10.93
N PHE A 25 4.41 13.03 -10.51
CA PHE A 25 4.18 11.91 -11.40
C PHE A 25 2.91 11.16 -10.99
N THR A 26 1.94 11.18 -11.87
CA THR A 26 0.79 10.27 -11.82
C THR A 26 0.45 9.85 -13.23
N ARG A 27 0.18 8.56 -13.44
CA ARG A 27 -0.21 8.05 -14.76
C ARG A 27 -1.51 7.25 -14.68
N LYS A 28 -2.33 7.41 -15.69
CA LYS A 28 -3.51 6.59 -15.91
C LYS A 28 -3.16 5.50 -16.91
N LEU A 29 -2.95 4.29 -16.41
CA LEU A 29 -2.68 3.14 -17.26
C LEU A 29 -3.96 2.69 -17.95
N ASN A 30 -3.87 2.47 -19.26
CA ASN A 30 -4.92 1.89 -20.08
C ASN A 30 -4.29 0.87 -21.07
N GLN A 31 -5.11 0.08 -21.74
CA GLN A 31 -4.64 -0.98 -22.64
C GLN A 31 -3.66 -0.44 -23.68
N LYS A 32 -4.00 0.65 -24.36
CA LYS A 32 -3.15 1.25 -25.42
C LYS A 32 -1.75 1.64 -24.90
N ILE A 33 -1.65 2.15 -23.66
CA ILE A 33 -0.37 2.47 -23.02
C ILE A 33 0.39 1.19 -22.70
N CYS A 34 -0.30 0.18 -22.18
CA CYS A 34 0.30 -1.10 -21.84
C CYS A 34 0.86 -1.82 -23.07
N ASP A 35 0.11 -1.83 -24.17
CA ASP A 35 0.51 -2.49 -25.42
C ASP A 35 1.72 -1.83 -26.10
N ARG A 36 1.95 -0.55 -25.84
CA ARG A 36 3.05 0.25 -26.44
C ARG A 36 4.21 0.47 -25.49
N ALA A 37 4.11 -0.01 -24.26
CA ALA A 37 5.14 0.22 -23.26
C ALA A 37 6.44 -0.53 -23.63
N PRO A 38 7.60 0.14 -23.60
CA PRO A 38 8.88 -0.50 -23.81
C PRO A 38 9.08 -1.67 -22.85
N VAL A 39 9.55 -2.79 -23.39
CA VAL A 39 9.91 -3.98 -22.60
C VAL A 39 11.22 -3.70 -21.86
N LEU A 40 11.25 -4.06 -20.58
CA LEU A 40 12.44 -3.99 -19.73
C LEU A 40 13.13 -5.35 -19.67
N SER A 41 12.37 -6.42 -19.49
CA SER A 41 12.82 -7.81 -19.49
C SER A 41 11.62 -8.73 -19.65
N ASP A 42 11.66 -9.64 -20.60
CA ASP A 42 10.59 -10.61 -20.88
C ASP A 42 9.20 -9.97 -20.96
N THR A 43 8.35 -10.23 -19.97
CA THR A 43 7.00 -9.67 -19.86
C THR A 43 6.94 -8.40 -19.02
N ILE A 44 8.06 -7.97 -18.44
CA ILE A 44 8.14 -6.76 -17.64
C ILE A 44 8.35 -5.56 -18.55
N THR A 45 7.47 -4.59 -18.39
CA THR A 45 7.48 -3.35 -19.19
C THR A 45 7.43 -2.13 -18.27
N HIS A 46 7.71 -0.95 -18.82
CA HIS A 46 7.50 0.31 -18.10
C HIS A 46 6.06 0.53 -17.64
N ALA A 47 5.08 -0.13 -18.23
CA ALA A 47 3.67 0.01 -17.83
C ALA A 47 3.29 -0.89 -16.65
N ASN A 48 3.93 -2.05 -16.48
CA ASN A 48 3.61 -3.02 -15.45
C ASN A 48 4.65 -3.11 -14.32
N SER A 49 5.61 -2.18 -14.30
CA SER A 49 6.53 -1.91 -13.19
C SER A 49 6.32 -0.51 -12.64
N ALA A 50 6.51 -0.35 -11.33
CA ALA A 50 6.53 0.96 -10.72
C ALA A 50 7.79 1.71 -11.13
N ILE A 51 7.67 3.02 -11.33
CA ILE A 51 8.83 3.87 -11.62
C ILE A 51 9.45 4.36 -10.32
N GLU A 52 10.73 4.65 -10.37
CA GLU A 52 11.44 5.32 -9.29
C GLU A 52 10.84 6.70 -9.02
N ALA A 53 10.82 7.08 -7.75
CA ALA A 53 10.30 8.37 -7.31
C ALA A 53 10.98 8.78 -6.00
N ASP A 54 10.96 10.07 -5.71
CA ASP A 54 11.40 10.64 -4.45
C ASP A 54 10.20 11.03 -3.60
N ALA A 55 10.21 10.64 -2.33
CA ALA A 55 9.21 11.06 -1.37
C ALA A 55 9.69 10.93 0.08
N ALA A 56 9.01 11.63 0.97
CA ALA A 56 9.09 11.43 2.41
C ALA A 56 7.67 11.27 2.96
N ALA A 57 7.51 10.45 3.99
CA ALA A 57 6.24 10.25 4.68
C ALA A 57 6.48 10.08 6.18
N PHE A 58 5.55 10.57 6.99
CA PHE A 58 5.64 10.56 8.44
C PHE A 58 4.35 10.06 9.06
N LEU A 59 4.49 9.31 10.14
CA LEU A 59 3.41 8.88 11.01
C LEU A 59 3.78 9.22 12.46
N VAL A 60 2.79 9.65 13.23
CA VAL A 60 2.93 9.88 14.66
C VAL A 60 2.28 8.73 15.39
N LEU A 61 3.07 7.97 16.13
CA LEU A 61 2.61 6.90 17.01
C LEU A 61 2.52 7.41 18.43
N VAL A 62 1.39 7.20 19.05
CA VAL A 62 1.11 7.65 20.41
C VAL A 62 0.49 6.52 21.24
N SER A 63 0.59 6.61 22.57
CA SER A 63 -0.14 5.71 23.44
C SER A 63 -1.65 6.01 23.38
N GLU A 64 -2.49 5.00 23.65
CA GLU A 64 -3.94 5.17 23.77
C GLU A 64 -4.31 6.25 24.79
N ARG A 65 -3.58 6.30 25.91
CA ARG A 65 -3.75 7.34 26.95
C ARG A 65 -3.54 8.74 26.39
N PHE A 66 -2.52 8.94 25.56
CA PHE A 66 -2.25 10.23 24.94
C PHE A 66 -3.35 10.58 23.93
N LEU A 67 -3.77 9.63 23.12
CA LEU A 67 -4.84 9.80 22.14
C LEU A 67 -6.14 10.29 22.79
N LYS A 68 -6.61 9.59 23.84
CA LYS A 68 -7.84 9.93 24.55
C LYS A 68 -7.84 11.34 25.13
N ASN A 69 -6.68 11.84 25.54
CA ASN A 69 -6.56 13.13 26.21
C ASN A 69 -6.28 14.32 25.29
N LYS A 70 -5.75 14.08 24.10
CA LYS A 70 -5.20 15.16 23.24
C LYS A 70 -5.65 15.14 21.78
N ILE A 71 -6.09 14.02 21.27
CA ILE A 71 -6.40 13.82 19.87
C ILE A 71 -7.77 13.14 19.74
N GLN A 72 -8.64 13.70 18.90
CA GLN A 72 -9.99 13.18 18.72
C GLN A 72 -10.08 12.05 17.67
N LYS A 73 -9.08 11.91 16.78
CA LYS A 73 -9.07 10.91 15.71
C LYS A 73 -7.73 10.20 15.65
N GLY A 74 -7.78 8.90 15.62
CA GLY A 74 -6.62 8.03 15.45
C GLY A 74 -7.07 6.65 15.00
N ALA A 75 -6.11 5.83 14.60
CA ALA A 75 -6.33 4.43 14.29
C ALA A 75 -5.46 3.57 15.21
N GLU A 76 -6.02 2.47 15.68
CA GLU A 76 -5.32 1.50 16.50
C GLU A 76 -4.48 0.58 15.62
N VAL A 77 -3.21 0.36 15.98
CA VAL A 77 -2.37 -0.67 15.39
C VAL A 77 -2.70 -2.00 16.08
N LEU A 78 -3.49 -2.86 15.42
CA LEU A 78 -3.89 -4.16 15.98
C LEU A 78 -2.77 -5.19 15.94
N GLY A 79 -1.86 -5.07 14.99
CA GLY A 79 -0.76 -5.99 14.87
C GLY A 79 0.11 -5.71 13.65
N TYR A 80 1.25 -6.38 13.64
CA TYR A 80 2.15 -6.41 12.50
C TYR A 80 2.82 -7.78 12.39
N ALA A 81 3.21 -8.16 11.20
CA ALA A 81 3.93 -9.40 10.96
C ALA A 81 5.03 -9.21 9.93
N LYS A 82 6.06 -10.02 10.04
CA LYS A 82 7.14 -10.14 9.07
C LYS A 82 7.25 -11.58 8.60
N SER A 83 7.66 -11.74 7.34
CA SER A 83 7.99 -13.02 6.73
C SER A 83 9.33 -12.93 6.02
N GLY A 84 9.95 -14.07 5.81
CA GLY A 84 11.16 -14.21 5.00
C GLY A 84 10.92 -15.24 3.90
N VAL A 85 11.50 -14.99 2.73
CA VAL A 85 11.59 -15.91 1.60
C VAL A 85 13.01 -15.85 1.05
N LEU A 86 13.35 -16.66 0.07
CA LEU A 86 14.63 -16.53 -0.63
C LEU A 86 14.76 -15.14 -1.26
N PRO A 87 15.95 -14.54 -1.33
CA PRO A 87 16.13 -13.17 -1.88
C PRO A 87 15.58 -13.00 -3.30
N GLU A 88 15.69 -14.02 -4.15
CA GLU A 88 15.13 -14.06 -5.50
C GLU A 88 13.61 -14.11 -5.52
N GLU A 89 12.99 -14.54 -4.43
CA GLU A 89 11.53 -14.60 -4.23
C GLU A 89 10.96 -13.36 -3.51
N THR A 90 11.76 -12.32 -3.29
CA THR A 90 11.34 -11.09 -2.60
C THR A 90 9.91 -10.62 -2.96
N PRO A 91 9.46 -10.65 -4.23
CA PRO A 91 8.12 -10.25 -4.59
C PRO A 91 6.99 -11.05 -3.92
N LEU A 92 7.28 -12.27 -3.43
CA LEU A 92 6.31 -13.17 -2.77
C LEU A 92 6.25 -12.97 -1.25
N ALA A 93 7.23 -12.29 -0.68
CA ALA A 93 7.34 -12.12 0.77
C ALA A 93 6.07 -11.52 1.43
N PRO A 94 5.31 -10.60 0.83
CA PRO A 94 4.07 -10.09 1.40
C PRO A 94 3.02 -11.16 1.70
N ILE A 95 3.00 -12.27 0.93
CA ILE A 95 2.05 -13.37 1.10
C ILE A 95 2.17 -13.97 2.51
N GLY A 96 3.38 -14.35 2.89
CA GLY A 96 3.65 -14.89 4.22
C GLY A 96 3.36 -13.88 5.34
N ALA A 97 3.68 -12.61 5.13
CA ALA A 97 3.44 -11.56 6.10
C ALA A 97 1.93 -11.34 6.34
N ILE A 98 1.11 -11.30 5.28
CA ILE A 98 -0.35 -11.16 5.39
C ILE A 98 -0.95 -12.37 6.11
N LYS A 99 -0.61 -13.60 5.70
CA LYS A 99 -1.12 -14.82 6.34
C LYS A 99 -0.80 -14.83 7.84
N LYS A 100 0.47 -14.57 8.19
CA LYS A 100 0.91 -14.51 9.58
C LYS A 100 0.21 -13.42 10.38
N LEU A 101 -0.03 -12.24 9.80
CA LEU A 101 -0.77 -11.14 10.44
C LEU A 101 -2.22 -11.55 10.77
N LEU A 102 -2.91 -12.18 9.83
CA LEU A 102 -4.28 -12.67 10.04
C LEU A 102 -4.32 -13.73 11.14
N ASP A 103 -3.39 -14.67 11.13
CA ASP A 103 -3.27 -15.71 12.17
C ASP A 103 -3.02 -15.11 13.56
N GLN A 104 -2.09 -14.16 13.66
CA GLN A 104 -1.74 -13.50 14.92
C GLN A 104 -2.88 -12.65 15.50
N THR A 105 -3.65 -12.01 14.64
CA THR A 105 -4.77 -11.16 15.07
C THR A 105 -6.08 -11.94 15.26
N GLY A 106 -6.17 -13.16 14.75
CA GLY A 106 -7.42 -13.93 14.71
C GLY A 106 -8.51 -13.30 13.84
N ILE A 107 -8.13 -12.33 13.00
CA ILE A 107 -9.07 -11.60 12.13
C ILE A 107 -9.12 -12.26 10.76
N THR A 108 -10.33 -12.57 10.32
CA THR A 108 -10.55 -13.11 8.98
C THR A 108 -10.48 -12.01 7.92
N LEU A 109 -9.97 -12.35 6.76
CA LEU A 109 -9.83 -11.41 5.63
C LEU A 109 -11.16 -10.78 5.20
N SER A 110 -12.28 -11.49 5.37
CA SER A 110 -13.62 -10.96 5.06
C SER A 110 -13.98 -9.70 5.83
N LYS A 111 -13.45 -9.54 7.06
CA LYS A 111 -13.65 -8.37 7.92
C LYS A 111 -12.78 -7.18 7.51
N VAL A 112 -11.74 -7.40 6.70
CA VAL A 112 -10.86 -6.32 6.22
C VAL A 112 -11.59 -5.50 5.16
N THR A 113 -11.65 -4.19 5.35
CA THR A 113 -12.35 -3.25 4.46
C THR A 113 -11.41 -2.65 3.42
N PHE A 114 -10.20 -2.28 3.82
CA PHE A 114 -9.21 -1.62 2.98
C PHE A 114 -7.90 -2.39 2.94
N ILE A 115 -7.27 -2.46 1.78
CA ILE A 115 -5.99 -3.13 1.58
C ILE A 115 -5.08 -2.19 0.78
N GLU A 116 -3.96 -1.80 1.36
CA GLU A 116 -2.88 -1.09 0.67
C GLU A 116 -1.73 -2.08 0.42
N LEU A 117 -1.66 -2.59 -0.80
CA LEU A 117 -0.65 -3.54 -1.25
C LEU A 117 0.38 -2.82 -2.11
N MET A 118 1.65 -2.96 -1.78
CA MET A 118 2.72 -2.45 -2.63
C MET A 118 2.70 -3.11 -4.01
N GLU A 119 2.75 -2.29 -5.05
CA GLU A 119 2.77 -2.69 -6.45
C GLU A 119 4.15 -2.35 -7.06
N ALA A 120 5.20 -3.08 -6.68
CA ALA A 120 6.49 -2.92 -7.36
C ALA A 120 6.38 -3.37 -8.81
N TYR A 121 5.68 -4.49 -9.03
CA TYR A 121 5.33 -5.04 -10.34
C TYR A 121 3.88 -5.50 -10.34
N ALA A 122 3.20 -5.38 -11.49
CA ALA A 122 1.83 -5.88 -11.64
C ALA A 122 1.74 -7.40 -11.39
N ALA A 123 2.71 -8.16 -11.89
CA ALA A 123 2.79 -9.61 -11.67
C ALA A 123 2.85 -9.97 -10.19
N GLN A 124 3.68 -9.26 -9.41
CA GLN A 124 3.80 -9.44 -7.96
C GLN A 124 2.47 -9.14 -7.25
N ALA A 125 1.83 -8.01 -7.57
CA ALA A 125 0.57 -7.63 -6.95
C ALA A 125 -0.56 -8.63 -7.28
N ILE A 126 -0.62 -9.12 -8.53
CA ILE A 126 -1.58 -10.15 -8.96
C ILE A 126 -1.36 -11.44 -8.19
N LEU A 127 -0.11 -11.88 -8.06
CA LEU A 127 0.22 -13.13 -7.37
C LEU A 127 -0.12 -13.03 -5.88
N CYS A 128 0.27 -11.96 -5.19
CA CYS A 128 -0.11 -11.73 -3.80
C CYS A 128 -1.64 -11.71 -3.63
N THR A 129 -2.37 -11.09 -4.56
CA THR A 129 -3.83 -11.03 -4.54
C THR A 129 -4.45 -12.42 -4.63
N ARG A 130 -3.95 -13.26 -5.54
CA ARG A 130 -4.44 -14.63 -5.73
C ARG A 130 -4.12 -15.53 -4.55
N GLU A 131 -2.86 -15.54 -4.11
CA GLU A 131 -2.37 -16.43 -3.04
C GLU A 131 -2.97 -16.11 -1.67
N CYS A 132 -3.37 -14.87 -1.45
CA CYS A 132 -4.04 -14.43 -0.23
C CYS A 132 -5.58 -14.31 -0.39
N ASN A 133 -6.16 -14.62 -1.55
CA ASN A 133 -7.58 -14.45 -1.85
C ASN A 133 -8.08 -13.02 -1.55
N LEU A 134 -7.30 -12.00 -1.90
CA LEU A 134 -7.67 -10.61 -1.65
C LEU A 134 -8.76 -10.14 -2.62
N ASP A 135 -9.75 -9.40 -2.12
CA ASP A 135 -10.76 -8.77 -2.95
C ASP A 135 -10.17 -7.56 -3.69
N LEU A 136 -10.08 -7.65 -5.01
CA LEU A 136 -9.59 -6.58 -5.89
C LEU A 136 -10.32 -5.24 -5.70
N ASN A 137 -11.58 -5.28 -5.21
CA ASN A 137 -12.34 -4.06 -4.96
C ASN A 137 -11.88 -3.31 -3.70
N LYS A 138 -11.15 -3.98 -2.83
CA LYS A 138 -10.60 -3.42 -1.59
C LYS A 138 -9.15 -3.00 -1.71
N ILE A 139 -8.44 -3.42 -2.79
CA ILE A 139 -7.01 -3.17 -2.95
C ILE A 139 -6.78 -1.81 -3.61
N ASN A 140 -5.89 -1.00 -2.99
CA ASN A 140 -5.36 0.24 -3.57
C ASN A 140 -6.47 1.10 -4.20
N ILE A 141 -7.57 1.31 -3.47
CA ILE A 141 -8.80 1.92 -4.02
C ILE A 141 -8.60 3.33 -4.57
N ARG A 142 -7.53 4.00 -4.13
CA ARG A 142 -7.12 5.34 -4.60
C ARG A 142 -5.93 5.30 -5.55
N GLY A 143 -5.59 4.13 -6.10
CA GLY A 143 -4.45 3.89 -6.97
C GLY A 143 -3.20 3.48 -6.21
N GLY A 144 -2.39 2.60 -6.78
CA GLY A 144 -1.16 2.05 -6.21
C GLY A 144 0.11 2.63 -6.84
N ALA A 145 1.25 2.02 -6.51
CA ALA A 145 2.57 2.47 -6.93
C ALA A 145 2.79 2.41 -8.45
N LEU A 146 2.13 1.50 -9.15
CA LEU A 146 2.17 1.45 -10.62
C LEU A 146 1.69 2.75 -11.27
N SER A 147 0.81 3.49 -10.61
CA SER A 147 0.30 4.77 -11.12
C SER A 147 0.99 6.00 -10.54
N ARG A 148 1.74 5.86 -9.45
CA ARG A 148 2.25 7.00 -8.66
C ARG A 148 3.77 6.98 -8.45
N GLY A 149 4.43 5.88 -8.76
CA GLY A 149 5.85 5.66 -8.49
C GLY A 149 6.12 4.95 -7.16
N HIS A 150 7.36 4.54 -6.98
CA HIS A 150 7.84 3.76 -5.85
C HIS A 150 9.07 4.40 -5.22
N PRO A 151 8.91 5.37 -4.32
CA PRO A 151 10.01 5.88 -3.50
C PRO A 151 10.38 4.81 -2.47
N ILE A 152 11.33 3.95 -2.79
CA ILE A 152 11.62 2.67 -2.11
C ILE A 152 11.69 2.85 -0.59
N GLY A 153 12.49 3.80 -0.10
CA GLY A 153 12.68 4.04 1.33
C GLY A 153 11.46 4.62 2.07
N ALA A 154 10.52 5.24 1.35
CA ALA A 154 9.33 5.87 1.92
C ALA A 154 8.05 5.04 1.72
N SER A 155 8.05 4.09 0.78
CA SER A 155 6.83 3.39 0.34
C SER A 155 6.07 2.68 1.46
N GLY A 156 6.76 2.04 2.40
CA GLY A 156 6.10 1.40 3.54
C GLY A 156 5.30 2.39 4.38
N THR A 157 5.91 3.54 4.70
CA THR A 157 5.24 4.61 5.44
C THR A 157 4.10 5.24 4.62
N ILE A 158 4.28 5.40 3.31
CA ILE A 158 3.21 5.90 2.41
C ILE A 158 1.99 4.97 2.44
N LEU A 159 2.19 3.65 2.35
CA LEU A 159 1.07 2.69 2.46
C LEU A 159 0.35 2.82 3.80
N ALA A 160 1.10 2.97 4.89
CA ALA A 160 0.53 3.15 6.22
C ALA A 160 -0.25 4.47 6.37
N VAL A 161 0.28 5.59 5.83
CA VAL A 161 -0.42 6.89 5.79
C VAL A 161 -1.71 6.79 4.99
N ARG A 162 -1.68 6.13 3.84
CA ARG A 162 -2.85 5.94 2.99
C ARG A 162 -3.91 5.10 3.69
N LEU A 163 -3.49 3.96 4.24
CA LEU A 163 -4.37 3.09 5.00
C LEU A 163 -5.00 3.82 6.19
N PHE A 164 -4.20 4.61 6.91
CA PHE A 164 -4.69 5.45 8.00
C PHE A 164 -5.80 6.40 7.52
N ASN A 165 -5.59 7.11 6.42
CA ASN A 165 -6.59 8.04 5.86
C ASN A 165 -7.86 7.32 5.37
N GLU A 166 -7.78 6.06 4.98
CA GLU A 166 -8.95 5.26 4.61
C GLU A 166 -9.74 4.84 5.84
N VAL A 167 -9.08 4.27 6.84
CA VAL A 167 -9.78 3.72 8.02
C VAL A 167 -10.38 4.81 8.89
N ILE A 168 -9.69 5.94 9.14
CA ILE A 168 -10.22 7.00 10.02
C ILE A 168 -11.45 7.71 9.48
N ASN A 169 -11.70 7.62 8.18
CA ASN A 169 -12.88 8.24 7.55
C ASN A 169 -14.11 7.32 7.57
N VAL A 170 -13.96 6.05 7.94
CA VAL A 170 -15.05 5.06 8.01
C VAL A 170 -14.95 4.33 9.35
N PRO A 171 -15.66 4.79 10.40
CA PRO A 171 -15.59 4.19 11.73
C PRO A 171 -15.90 2.69 11.75
N GLY A 172 -15.20 1.94 12.60
CA GLY A 172 -15.38 0.50 12.76
C GLY A 172 -14.76 -0.36 11.66
N THR A 173 -13.91 0.22 10.81
CA THR A 173 -13.28 -0.50 9.70
C THR A 173 -11.89 -1.03 10.06
N LEU A 174 -11.50 -2.09 9.36
CA LEU A 174 -10.18 -2.71 9.43
C LEU A 174 -9.45 -2.52 8.10
N GLY A 175 -8.18 -2.22 8.18
CA GLY A 175 -7.33 -2.10 7.02
C GLY A 175 -6.01 -2.85 7.17
N VAL A 176 -5.47 -3.36 6.06
CA VAL A 176 -4.19 -4.05 5.98
C VAL A 176 -3.28 -3.34 4.99
N ALA A 177 -2.05 -3.05 5.39
CA ALA A 177 -0.98 -2.62 4.49
C ALA A 177 0.09 -3.70 4.41
N SER A 178 0.63 -3.97 3.21
CA SER A 178 1.70 -4.95 3.03
C SER A 178 2.67 -4.55 1.93
N ILE A 179 3.95 -4.83 2.17
CA ILE A 179 5.06 -4.49 1.30
C ILE A 179 6.15 -5.54 1.37
N ALA A 180 6.87 -5.75 0.25
CA ALA A 180 8.15 -6.45 0.21
C ALA A 180 9.31 -5.48 0.39
N ALA A 181 10.42 -5.98 0.91
CA ALA A 181 11.72 -5.31 0.92
C ALA A 181 12.80 -6.23 0.37
N ALA A 182 13.81 -5.65 -0.24
CA ALA A 182 14.94 -6.38 -0.80
C ALA A 182 15.56 -7.33 0.24
N GLY A 183 16.05 -8.49 -0.23
CA GLY A 183 16.57 -9.54 0.62
C GLY A 183 15.53 -10.55 1.11
N GLY A 184 14.37 -10.62 0.47
CA GLY A 184 13.34 -11.62 0.76
C GLY A 184 12.44 -11.29 1.96
N ILE A 185 12.34 -10.03 2.34
CA ILE A 185 11.57 -9.62 3.53
C ILE A 185 10.17 -9.15 3.12
N GLY A 186 9.14 -9.68 3.77
CA GLY A 186 7.77 -9.19 3.72
C GLY A 186 7.35 -8.55 5.04
N SER A 187 6.55 -7.50 4.96
CA SER A 187 5.95 -6.85 6.12
C SER A 187 4.48 -6.61 5.90
N ALA A 188 3.68 -6.79 6.93
CA ALA A 188 2.26 -6.45 6.93
C ALA A 188 1.85 -5.84 8.26
N MET A 189 0.92 -4.88 8.24
CA MET A 189 0.34 -4.27 9.44
C MET A 189 -1.18 -4.16 9.30
N MET A 190 -1.87 -4.14 10.43
CA MET A 190 -3.33 -3.95 10.48
C MET A 190 -3.67 -2.72 11.32
N LEU A 191 -4.55 -1.89 10.78
CA LEU A 191 -5.12 -0.73 11.45
C LEU A 191 -6.63 -0.93 11.64
N LYS A 192 -7.14 -0.35 12.73
CA LYS A 192 -8.57 -0.26 13.05
C LYS A 192 -8.92 1.19 13.40
N SER A 193 -10.03 1.70 12.85
CA SER A 193 -10.62 2.98 13.24
C SER A 193 -11.52 2.89 14.44
#